data_f682772a32fa0ccaee5221ee78aff961
#
_entry.id   f682772a32fa0ccaee5221ee78aff961
#
_cell.length_a   1.000
_cell.length_b   1.000
_cell.length_c   1.000
_cell.angle_alpha   90.00
_cell.angle_beta   90.00
_cell.angle_gamma   90.00
#
_symmetry.space_group_name_H-M   'P 1'
#
loop_
_entity.id
_entity.type
_entity.pdbx_description
1 polymer ?
#
loop_
_entity_poly.entity_id
_entity_poly.type
_entity_poly.pdbx_seq_one_letter_code
_entity_poly.pdbx_strand_id
1 'polypeptide(L)'
;LPGWHWQPSARQEDAFDSIRAWAAQTGAGKVRAPVQLDVRAPRWPATGPAFKQPFDLIYCANMLHIAPWACCAGLMQGAARHLAPNGRLVTYGPYLEDDVPTAPGNLAFDASLRERDPAWGLRRLEDVRQAAQQAGLDLQERHALPANNLLLVFGRAP
;
A
#
# COMPACT_ATOMS: atom_id res chain seq x y z
N LEU A 1 -6.01 2.37 17.79
CA LEU A 1 -6.83 3.57 17.63
C LEU A 1 -8.27 3.28 18.07
N PRO A 2 -8.78 3.97 19.10
CA PRO A 2 -10.17 3.79 19.56
C PRO A 2 -11.15 4.08 18.41
N GLY A 3 -12.18 3.23 18.25
CA GLY A 3 -13.19 3.41 17.21
C GLY A 3 -12.85 2.85 15.82
N TRP A 4 -11.61 2.48 15.52
CA TRP A 4 -11.22 1.94 14.22
C TRP A 4 -11.45 0.43 14.14
N HIS A 5 -11.90 -0.01 12.97
CA HIS A 5 -11.98 -1.42 12.61
C HIS A 5 -10.97 -1.70 11.49
N TRP A 6 -10.17 -2.75 11.65
CA TRP A 6 -9.13 -3.10 10.71
C TRP A 6 -9.51 -4.33 9.89
N GLN A 7 -9.32 -4.24 8.58
CA GLN A 7 -9.45 -5.35 7.66
C GLN A 7 -8.06 -5.70 7.09
N PRO A 8 -7.36 -6.67 7.69
CA PRO A 8 -6.08 -7.13 7.14
C PRO A 8 -6.29 -7.83 5.81
N SER A 9 -5.29 -7.72 4.94
CA SER A 9 -5.24 -8.45 3.68
C SER A 9 -3.80 -8.86 3.34
N ALA A 10 -3.65 -9.95 2.63
CA ALA A 10 -2.40 -10.39 2.05
C ALA A 10 -2.65 -11.10 0.71
N ARG A 11 -1.65 -11.09 -0.17
CA ARG A 11 -1.77 -11.77 -1.47
C ARG A 11 -1.83 -13.28 -1.32
N GLN A 12 -1.11 -13.84 -0.35
CA GLN A 12 -1.05 -15.27 -0.05
C GLN A 12 -1.58 -15.51 1.37
N GLU A 13 -2.14 -16.69 1.59
CA GLU A 13 -2.78 -17.05 2.86
C GLU A 13 -1.79 -17.52 3.92
N ASP A 14 -0.53 -17.75 3.57
CA ASP A 14 0.54 -18.14 4.48
C ASP A 14 0.76 -17.15 5.64
N ALA A 15 0.44 -15.87 5.44
CA ALA A 15 0.50 -14.85 6.48
C ALA A 15 -0.73 -14.85 7.43
N PHE A 16 -1.82 -15.54 7.09
CA PHE A 16 -3.09 -15.40 7.79
C PHE A 16 -3.05 -15.88 9.24
N ASP A 17 -2.36 -16.97 9.51
CA ASP A 17 -2.24 -17.50 10.88
C ASP A 17 -1.45 -16.56 11.78
N SER A 18 -0.38 -15.95 11.26
CA SER A 18 0.38 -14.93 11.97
C SER A 18 -0.48 -13.70 12.26
N ILE A 19 -1.24 -13.22 11.28
CA ILE A 19 -2.15 -12.08 11.44
C ILE A 19 -3.21 -12.38 12.51
N ARG A 20 -3.82 -13.57 12.48
CA ARG A 20 -4.81 -14.00 13.48
C ARG A 20 -4.23 -14.08 14.88
N ALA A 21 -3.02 -14.63 15.02
CA ALA A 21 -2.34 -14.75 16.30
C ALA A 21 -2.05 -13.37 16.91
N TRP A 22 -1.53 -12.43 16.14
CA TRP A 22 -1.30 -11.06 16.59
C TRP A 22 -2.61 -10.33 16.95
N ALA A 23 -3.65 -10.49 16.15
CA ALA A 23 -4.95 -9.91 16.44
C ALA A 23 -5.54 -10.43 17.77
N ALA A 24 -5.38 -11.72 18.04
CA ALA A 24 -5.84 -12.32 19.31
C ALA A 24 -5.05 -11.79 20.53
N GLN A 25 -3.72 -11.62 20.40
CA GLN A 25 -2.87 -11.12 21.49
C GLN A 25 -3.15 -9.65 21.83
N THR A 26 -3.49 -8.83 20.84
CA THR A 26 -3.74 -7.41 21.05
C THR A 26 -5.14 -7.12 21.63
N GLY A 27 -5.96 -8.14 21.90
CA GLY A 27 -7.33 -7.99 22.44
C GLY A 27 -8.26 -7.26 21.48
N ALA A 28 -7.89 -7.20 20.21
CA ALA A 28 -8.54 -6.34 19.26
C ALA A 28 -9.74 -7.03 18.62
N GLY A 29 -10.88 -7.08 19.31
CA GLY A 29 -12.17 -7.37 18.67
C GLY A 29 -12.52 -6.46 17.49
N LYS A 30 -11.59 -5.57 17.14
CA LYS A 30 -11.66 -4.61 16.02
C LYS A 30 -10.85 -5.03 14.79
N VAL A 31 -10.10 -6.12 14.86
CA VAL A 31 -9.36 -6.68 13.72
C VAL A 31 -10.17 -7.83 13.15
N ARG A 32 -10.62 -7.69 11.93
CA ARG A 32 -11.37 -8.72 11.20
C ARG A 32 -10.45 -9.85 10.76
N ALA A 33 -11.02 -11.00 10.39
CA ALA A 33 -10.27 -12.06 9.76
C ALA A 33 -9.58 -11.56 8.48
N PRO A 34 -8.32 -11.93 8.21
CA PRO A 34 -7.62 -11.52 7.00
C PRO A 34 -8.31 -12.05 5.75
N VAL A 35 -8.23 -11.30 4.65
CA VAL A 35 -8.74 -11.69 3.35
C VAL A 35 -7.61 -11.78 2.33
N GLN A 36 -7.75 -12.70 1.38
CA GLN A 36 -6.84 -12.76 0.24
C GLN A 36 -7.12 -11.61 -0.72
N LEU A 37 -6.09 -10.83 -1.05
CA LEU A 37 -6.22 -9.67 -1.92
C LEU A 37 -4.98 -9.53 -2.82
N ASP A 38 -5.18 -9.69 -4.14
CA ASP A 38 -4.25 -9.20 -5.15
C ASP A 38 -4.73 -7.81 -5.60
N VAL A 39 -3.91 -6.80 -5.43
CA VAL A 39 -4.25 -5.41 -5.78
C VAL A 39 -4.59 -5.25 -7.27
N ARG A 40 -4.10 -6.14 -8.15
CA ARG A 40 -4.37 -6.14 -9.58
C ARG A 40 -5.75 -6.69 -9.93
N ALA A 41 -6.41 -7.36 -8.98
CA ALA A 41 -7.74 -7.92 -9.24
C ALA A 41 -8.76 -6.79 -9.50
N PRO A 42 -9.67 -6.98 -10.47
CA PRO A 42 -10.67 -5.96 -10.80
C PRO A 42 -11.65 -5.71 -9.64
N ARG A 43 -11.78 -6.67 -8.74
CA ARG A 43 -12.63 -6.60 -7.52
C ARG A 43 -11.81 -6.94 -6.29
N TRP A 44 -12.03 -6.20 -5.20
CA TRP A 44 -11.44 -6.45 -3.89
C TRP A 44 -12.49 -6.89 -2.86
N PRO A 45 -12.28 -8.00 -2.15
CA PRO A 45 -11.29 -9.05 -2.46
C PRO A 45 -11.68 -9.82 -3.73
N ALA A 46 -10.73 -10.48 -4.38
CA ALA A 46 -11.00 -11.24 -5.61
C ALA A 46 -11.92 -12.43 -5.35
N THR A 47 -11.82 -13.03 -4.17
CA THR A 47 -12.60 -14.17 -3.70
C THR A 47 -13.39 -13.81 -2.43
N GLY A 48 -14.47 -14.53 -2.17
CA GLY A 48 -15.32 -14.25 -1.01
C GLY A 48 -16.27 -13.05 -1.19
N PRO A 49 -16.93 -12.62 -0.11
CA PRO A 49 -17.89 -11.52 -0.17
C PRO A 49 -17.17 -10.18 -0.41
N ALA A 50 -17.80 -9.32 -1.22
CA ALA A 50 -17.34 -7.97 -1.45
C ALA A 50 -17.34 -7.15 -0.13
N PHE A 51 -16.46 -6.16 -0.04
CA PHE A 51 -16.52 -5.22 1.07
C PHE A 51 -17.84 -4.44 1.04
N LYS A 52 -18.54 -4.43 2.17
CA LYS A 52 -19.88 -3.84 2.27
C LYS A 52 -19.85 -2.32 2.43
N GLN A 53 -18.73 -1.79 2.90
CA GLN A 53 -18.57 -0.38 3.23
C GLN A 53 -17.26 0.14 2.69
N PRO A 54 -17.18 1.42 2.28
CA PRO A 54 -15.92 2.05 1.92
C PRO A 54 -15.00 2.16 3.13
N PHE A 55 -13.72 2.37 2.86
CA PHE A 55 -12.68 2.53 3.87
C PHE A 55 -12.34 4.01 4.07
N ASP A 56 -12.22 4.43 5.33
CA ASP A 56 -11.68 5.76 5.65
C ASP A 56 -10.17 5.81 5.44
N LEU A 57 -9.50 4.67 5.58
CA LEU A 57 -8.07 4.53 5.37
C LEU A 57 -7.74 3.20 4.71
N ILE A 58 -6.92 3.25 3.66
CA ILE A 58 -6.20 2.10 3.11
C ILE A 58 -4.72 2.32 3.37
N TYR A 59 -4.05 1.36 4.01
CA TYR A 59 -2.63 1.43 4.34
C TYR A 59 -1.85 0.33 3.63
N CYS A 60 -0.80 0.71 2.93
CA CYS A 60 0.07 -0.21 2.19
C CYS A 60 1.53 0.10 2.50
N ALA A 61 2.20 -0.80 3.22
CA ALA A 61 3.61 -0.65 3.56
C ALA A 61 4.49 -1.64 2.80
N ASN A 62 5.62 -1.16 2.32
CA ASN A 62 6.72 -1.95 1.76
C ASN A 62 6.33 -2.91 0.62
N MET A 63 5.22 -2.67 -0.07
CA MET A 63 4.77 -3.54 -1.16
C MET A 63 5.30 -3.09 -2.53
N LEU A 64 5.29 -1.80 -2.82
CA LEU A 64 5.50 -1.30 -4.19
C LEU A 64 6.88 -1.64 -4.77
N HIS A 65 7.90 -1.73 -3.93
CA HIS A 65 9.26 -2.05 -4.35
C HIS A 65 9.55 -3.56 -4.42
N ILE A 66 8.69 -4.42 -3.87
CA ILE A 66 8.79 -5.89 -3.92
C ILE A 66 7.64 -6.52 -4.72
N ALA A 67 7.09 -5.80 -5.67
CA ALA A 67 6.01 -6.25 -6.53
C ALA A 67 6.20 -5.69 -7.96
N PRO A 68 5.67 -6.34 -9.00
CA PRO A 68 5.68 -5.79 -10.35
C PRO A 68 4.99 -4.42 -10.40
N TRP A 69 5.44 -3.54 -11.31
CA TRP A 69 4.89 -2.18 -11.44
C TRP A 69 3.36 -2.13 -11.60
N ALA A 70 2.77 -3.13 -12.27
CA ALA A 70 1.32 -3.23 -12.40
C ALA A 70 0.56 -3.25 -11.06
N CYS A 71 1.23 -3.63 -9.95
CA CYS A 71 0.65 -3.57 -8.61
C CYS A 71 0.48 -2.12 -8.12
N CYS A 72 1.28 -1.17 -8.59
CA CYS A 72 1.09 0.24 -8.27
C CYS A 72 -0.23 0.76 -8.87
N ALA A 73 -0.44 0.58 -10.17
CA ALA A 73 -1.69 0.96 -10.82
C ALA A 73 -2.90 0.24 -10.20
N GLY A 74 -2.76 -1.06 -9.91
CA GLY A 74 -3.80 -1.86 -9.26
C GLY A 74 -4.16 -1.34 -7.86
N LEU A 75 -3.15 -0.97 -7.05
CA LEU A 75 -3.37 -0.38 -5.74
C LEU A 75 -4.12 0.96 -5.84
N MET A 76 -3.69 1.86 -6.73
CA MET A 76 -4.30 3.17 -6.89
C MET A 76 -5.76 3.06 -7.36
N GLN A 77 -6.03 2.25 -8.38
CA GLN A 77 -7.38 2.00 -8.89
C GLN A 77 -8.28 1.32 -7.84
N GLY A 78 -7.74 0.32 -7.14
CA GLY A 78 -8.46 -0.38 -6.08
C GLY A 78 -8.78 0.56 -4.92
N ALA A 79 -7.84 1.38 -4.49
CA ALA A 79 -8.05 2.39 -3.46
C ALA A 79 -9.13 3.40 -3.89
N ALA A 80 -9.03 3.94 -5.11
CA ALA A 80 -10.03 4.87 -5.63
C ALA A 80 -11.46 4.31 -5.63
N ARG A 81 -11.63 2.99 -5.86
CA ARG A 81 -12.95 2.34 -5.82
C ARG A 81 -13.48 2.11 -4.41
N HIS A 82 -12.58 1.91 -3.43
CA HIS A 82 -12.98 1.44 -2.10
C HIS A 82 -12.83 2.50 -0.99
N LEU A 83 -12.20 3.64 -1.26
CA LEU A 83 -12.12 4.75 -0.31
C LEU A 83 -13.48 5.46 -0.17
N ALA A 84 -13.81 5.83 1.05
CA ALA A 84 -14.86 6.80 1.35
C ALA A 84 -14.55 8.16 0.65
N PRO A 85 -15.52 9.06 0.50
CA PRO A 85 -15.30 10.37 -0.14
C PRO A 85 -14.10 11.14 0.43
N ASN A 86 -13.94 11.14 1.76
CA ASN A 86 -12.81 11.79 2.45
C ASN A 86 -11.74 10.81 2.91
N GLY A 87 -11.78 9.56 2.41
CA GLY A 87 -10.83 8.52 2.76
C GLY A 87 -9.45 8.78 2.17
N ARG A 88 -8.44 8.15 2.76
CA ARG A 88 -7.03 8.30 2.37
C ARG A 88 -6.40 6.96 2.05
N LEU A 89 -5.59 6.93 1.00
CA LEU A 89 -4.60 5.89 0.78
C LEU A 89 -3.28 6.37 1.37
N VAL A 90 -2.70 5.59 2.25
CA VAL A 90 -1.36 5.85 2.80
C VAL A 90 -0.42 4.76 2.32
N THR A 91 0.68 5.14 1.70
CA THR A 91 1.76 4.22 1.36
C THR A 91 3.01 4.55 2.15
N TYR A 92 3.76 3.53 2.55
CA TYR A 92 5.01 3.67 3.28
C TYR A 92 6.10 2.80 2.62
N GLY A 93 7.28 3.35 2.48
CA GLY A 93 8.46 2.65 1.98
C GLY A 93 9.52 3.60 1.41
N PRO A 94 10.61 3.04 0.87
CA PRO A 94 11.62 3.83 0.17
C PRO A 94 11.15 4.18 -1.25
N TYR A 95 11.41 5.42 -1.65
CA TYR A 95 11.14 5.93 -2.99
C TYR A 95 12.37 6.64 -3.54
N LEU A 96 12.44 6.76 -4.87
CA LEU A 96 13.38 7.63 -5.56
C LEU A 96 12.72 8.99 -5.81
N GLU A 97 13.42 10.07 -5.53
CA GLU A 97 12.99 11.44 -5.79
C GLU A 97 13.97 12.11 -6.75
N ASP A 98 13.47 12.86 -7.73
CA ASP A 98 14.30 13.39 -8.81
C ASP A 98 15.30 14.45 -8.31
N ASP A 99 14.85 15.31 -7.38
CA ASP A 99 15.63 16.43 -6.87
C ASP A 99 16.35 16.13 -5.54
N VAL A 100 16.27 14.88 -5.06
CA VAL A 100 16.90 14.46 -3.80
C VAL A 100 17.87 13.31 -4.07
N PRO A 101 19.17 13.47 -3.75
CA PRO A 101 20.12 12.38 -3.90
C PRO A 101 19.68 11.16 -3.11
N THR A 102 19.62 10.02 -3.78
CA THR A 102 19.27 8.75 -3.14
C THR A 102 20.41 8.30 -2.23
N ALA A 103 20.08 8.01 -0.98
CA ALA A 103 21.05 7.52 -0.01
C ALA A 103 21.72 6.22 -0.49
N PRO A 104 23.05 6.04 -0.25
CA PRO A 104 23.78 4.85 -0.69
C PRO A 104 23.13 3.52 -0.26
N GLY A 105 22.55 3.46 0.95
CA GLY A 105 21.82 2.30 1.43
C GLY A 105 20.60 1.96 0.59
N ASN A 106 19.86 2.96 0.10
CA ASN A 106 18.72 2.75 -0.78
C ASN A 106 19.15 2.31 -2.18
N LEU A 107 20.27 2.81 -2.68
CA LEU A 107 20.85 2.34 -3.97
C LEU A 107 21.26 0.87 -3.88
N ALA A 108 21.95 0.48 -2.82
CA ALA A 108 22.32 -0.91 -2.57
C ALA A 108 21.09 -1.81 -2.42
N PHE A 109 20.08 -1.32 -1.73
CA PHE A 109 18.80 -2.05 -1.56
C PHE A 109 18.08 -2.21 -2.91
N ASP A 110 17.98 -1.17 -3.73
CA ASP A 110 17.39 -1.26 -5.07
C ASP A 110 18.11 -2.30 -5.94
N ALA A 111 19.45 -2.29 -5.94
CA ALA A 111 20.25 -3.28 -6.64
C ALA A 111 19.93 -4.71 -6.18
N SER A 112 19.90 -4.94 -4.87
CA SER A 112 19.59 -6.26 -4.30
C SER A 112 18.18 -6.75 -4.63
N LEU A 113 17.22 -5.83 -4.73
CA LEU A 113 15.85 -6.17 -5.13
C LEU A 113 15.80 -6.63 -6.59
N ARG A 114 16.47 -5.91 -7.49
CA ARG A 114 16.53 -6.23 -8.93
C ARG A 114 17.28 -7.51 -9.23
N GLU A 115 18.28 -7.86 -8.42
CA GLU A 115 18.96 -9.16 -8.51
C GLU A 115 18.03 -10.32 -8.17
N ARG A 116 17.12 -10.11 -7.21
CA ARG A 116 16.13 -11.13 -6.78
C ARG A 116 14.99 -11.29 -7.78
N ASP A 117 14.50 -10.18 -8.31
CA ASP A 117 13.44 -10.16 -9.33
C ASP A 117 13.59 -8.86 -10.16
N PRO A 118 13.83 -8.95 -11.48
CA PRO A 118 13.97 -7.78 -12.35
C PRO A 118 12.74 -6.86 -12.38
N ALA A 119 11.56 -7.36 -12.00
CA ALA A 119 10.34 -6.56 -11.90
C ALA A 119 10.26 -5.73 -10.61
N TRP A 120 11.13 -6.00 -9.63
CA TRP A 120 11.21 -5.28 -8.36
C TRP A 120 12.13 -4.07 -8.46
N GLY A 121 12.13 -3.24 -7.45
CA GLY A 121 13.00 -2.08 -7.31
C GLY A 121 12.26 -0.87 -6.76
N LEU A 122 13.04 0.09 -6.28
CA LEU A 122 12.48 1.35 -5.77
C LEU A 122 11.73 2.08 -6.87
N ARG A 123 10.62 2.70 -6.50
CA ARG A 123 9.76 3.42 -7.45
C ARG A 123 10.05 4.91 -7.36
N ARG A 124 10.07 5.59 -8.51
CA ARG A 124 10.15 7.05 -8.52
C ARG A 124 8.84 7.61 -7.99
N LEU A 125 8.95 8.59 -7.10
CA LEU A 125 7.79 9.26 -6.51
C LEU A 125 6.87 9.83 -7.59
N GLU A 126 7.44 10.45 -8.62
CA GLU A 126 6.69 11.05 -9.72
C GLU A 126 5.87 10.03 -10.52
N ASP A 127 6.43 8.84 -10.78
CA ASP A 127 5.71 7.77 -11.49
C ASP A 127 4.53 7.26 -10.64
N VAL A 128 4.73 7.14 -9.32
CA VAL A 128 3.67 6.75 -8.38
C VAL A 128 2.58 7.82 -8.31
N ARG A 129 2.96 9.10 -8.29
CA ARG A 129 2.03 10.24 -8.34
C ARG A 129 1.19 10.22 -9.62
N GLN A 130 1.82 9.99 -10.76
CA GLN A 130 1.12 9.89 -12.04
C GLN A 130 0.14 8.72 -12.07
N ALA A 131 0.53 7.55 -11.54
CA ALA A 131 -0.36 6.39 -11.43
C ALA A 131 -1.58 6.69 -10.52
N ALA A 132 -1.38 7.43 -9.44
CA ALA A 132 -2.46 7.88 -8.57
C ALA A 132 -3.42 8.82 -9.30
N GLN A 133 -2.90 9.82 -10.03
CA GLN A 133 -3.71 10.77 -10.81
C GLN A 133 -4.54 10.07 -11.88
N GLN A 134 -3.99 9.09 -12.57
CA GLN A 134 -4.73 8.27 -13.54
C GLN A 134 -5.90 7.51 -12.91
N ALA A 135 -5.83 7.22 -11.61
CA ALA A 135 -6.90 6.59 -10.85
C ALA A 135 -7.86 7.61 -10.18
N GLY A 136 -7.64 8.92 -10.33
CA GLY A 136 -8.43 9.97 -9.69
C GLY A 136 -8.03 10.26 -8.24
N LEU A 137 -6.80 9.97 -7.88
CA LEU A 137 -6.21 10.28 -6.57
C LEU A 137 -5.04 11.26 -6.74
N ASP A 138 -4.95 12.25 -5.88
CA ASP A 138 -3.83 13.18 -5.81
C ASP A 138 -2.96 12.92 -4.59
N LEU A 139 -1.65 13.10 -4.74
CA LEU A 139 -0.72 13.14 -3.62
C LEU A 139 -0.99 14.43 -2.83
N GLN A 140 -1.45 14.28 -1.59
CA GLN A 140 -1.81 15.39 -0.70
C GLN A 140 -0.72 15.71 0.30
N GLU A 141 -0.02 14.69 0.80
CA GLU A 141 1.04 14.87 1.80
C GLU A 141 2.22 13.93 1.52
N ARG A 142 3.42 14.44 1.78
CA ARG A 142 4.68 13.70 1.75
C ARG A 142 5.43 13.93 3.04
N HIS A 143 5.71 12.87 3.78
CA HIS A 143 6.47 12.92 5.03
C HIS A 143 7.74 12.10 4.90
N ALA A 144 8.89 12.74 5.17
CA ALA A 144 10.15 12.03 5.29
C ALA A 144 10.23 11.35 6.66
N LEU A 145 10.57 10.07 6.65
CA LEU A 145 10.67 9.22 7.83
C LEU A 145 12.08 8.63 7.96
N PRO A 146 12.45 8.12 9.14
CA PRO A 146 13.76 7.50 9.34
C PRO A 146 14.10 6.42 8.30
N ALA A 147 15.39 6.19 8.11
CA ALA A 147 15.95 5.22 7.16
C ALA A 147 15.57 5.50 5.68
N ASN A 148 15.44 6.78 5.33
CA ASN A 148 15.12 7.25 3.98
C ASN A 148 13.82 6.66 3.41
N ASN A 149 12.84 6.41 4.27
CA ASN A 149 11.49 6.06 3.86
C ASN A 149 10.64 7.32 3.73
N LEU A 150 9.61 7.20 2.89
CA LEU A 150 8.55 8.20 2.80
C LEU A 150 7.21 7.59 3.23
N LEU A 151 6.40 8.41 3.88
CA LEU A 151 4.98 8.16 4.02
C LEU A 151 4.26 9.13 3.09
N LEU A 152 3.49 8.58 2.16
CA LEU A 152 2.76 9.33 1.16
C LEU A 152 1.26 9.18 1.41
N VAL A 153 0.55 10.30 1.41
CA VAL A 153 -0.90 10.35 1.62
C VAL A 153 -1.58 10.78 0.34
N PHE A 154 -2.44 9.94 -0.18
CA PHE A 154 -3.25 10.21 -1.37
C PHE A 154 -4.72 10.32 -0.98
N GLY A 155 -5.43 11.20 -1.65
CA GLY A 155 -6.87 11.36 -1.52
C GLY A 155 -7.51 11.67 -2.87
N ARG A 156 -8.85 11.68 -2.92
CA ARG A 156 -9.52 12.09 -4.15
C ARG A 156 -9.14 13.54 -4.51
N ALA A 157 -9.01 13.80 -5.78
CA ALA A 157 -8.94 15.17 -6.27
C ALA A 157 -10.18 15.95 -5.80
N PRO A 158 -10.04 17.24 -5.46
CA PRO A 158 -11.16 18.10 -5.06
C PRO A 158 -12.20 18.27 -6.17
#